data_b04d2fa944fbfa02d63fa3e37ceacde0
#
_entry.id   b04d2fa944fbfa02d63fa3e37ceacde0
#
_cell.length_a   1.000
_cell.length_b   1.000
_cell.length_c   1.000
_cell.angle_alpha   90.00
_cell.angle_beta   90.00
_cell.angle_gamma   90.00
#
_symmetry.space_group_name_H-M   'P 1'
#
loop_
_entity.id
_entity.type
_entity.pdbx_description
1 polymer ?
#
loop_
_entity_poly.entity_id
_entity_poly.type
_entity_poly.pdbx_seq_one_letter_code
_entity_poly.pdbx_strand_id
1 'polypeptide(L)'
;MAAININDWNDKEMTKDVYYCLHNNLLSEVSIPSNQLVDNYYIFSNKIKNRNKVSNQGSSGRCWMFAGLNVIRHKMIEDFKLANSFEFSENYLLFWDKLERINYYLNVYQELQEKNIELKSQLFQHVLNNPLEDGGQWQMFVNLVNKYGLVPKTIFPETKHSSNTRGLNMVLTRKLRDYCKEILEQKLDRKKAMEEVYTILVKFLGRPPNKFTWEYYDKE
;
A
#
# COMPACT_ATOMS: atom_id res chain seq x y z
N MET A 1 -43.34 10.96 -4.51
CA MET A 1 -42.72 11.05 -3.16
C MET A 1 -43.52 12.03 -2.37
N ALA A 2 -43.97 11.65 -1.15
CA ALA A 2 -44.62 12.58 -0.26
C ALA A 2 -43.60 13.62 0.22
N ALA A 3 -44.00 14.90 0.24
CA ALA A 3 -43.14 15.98 0.75
C ALA A 3 -42.97 15.79 2.27
N ILE A 4 -41.76 15.88 2.76
CA ILE A 4 -41.46 15.83 4.19
C ILE A 4 -41.90 17.16 4.80
N ASN A 5 -42.86 17.12 5.74
CA ASN A 5 -43.31 18.31 6.48
C ASN A 5 -42.43 18.48 7.72
N ILE A 6 -41.48 19.38 7.69
CA ILE A 6 -40.57 19.67 8.80
C ILE A 6 -41.20 20.47 9.93
N ASN A 7 -42.38 21.05 9.72
CA ASN A 7 -43.07 21.86 10.74
C ASN A 7 -43.58 21.01 11.93
N ASP A 8 -43.66 19.69 11.74
CA ASP A 8 -44.08 18.77 12.80
C ASP A 8 -42.92 18.29 13.69
N TRP A 9 -41.69 18.68 13.33
CA TRP A 9 -40.49 18.30 14.08
C TRP A 9 -40.25 19.25 15.24
N ASN A 10 -40.12 18.69 16.42
CA ASN A 10 -40.03 19.44 17.67
C ASN A 10 -38.58 19.60 18.10
N ASP A 11 -38.00 20.78 17.93
CA ASP A 11 -36.60 21.12 18.30
C ASP A 11 -36.39 21.25 19.83
N LYS A 12 -37.31 20.73 20.66
CA LYS A 12 -37.35 21.00 22.10
C LYS A 12 -36.15 20.49 22.92
N GLU A 13 -35.32 19.60 22.39
CA GLU A 13 -34.22 18.98 23.16
C GLU A 13 -32.81 19.37 22.73
N MET A 14 -32.66 20.23 21.74
CA MET A 14 -31.30 20.66 21.34
C MET A 14 -30.81 21.71 22.33
N THR A 15 -29.87 21.31 23.21
CA THR A 15 -29.21 22.29 24.07
C THR A 15 -28.45 23.28 23.20
N LYS A 16 -28.69 24.58 23.41
CA LYS A 16 -28.03 25.66 22.63
C LYS A 16 -26.52 25.50 22.58
N ASP A 17 -25.95 24.99 23.66
CA ASP A 17 -24.48 24.78 23.76
C ASP A 17 -23.97 23.75 22.79
N VAL A 18 -24.65 22.61 22.62
CA VAL A 18 -24.27 21.59 21.62
C VAL A 18 -24.40 22.12 20.19
N TYR A 19 -25.49 22.87 19.93
CA TYR A 19 -25.70 23.52 18.65
C TYR A 19 -24.55 24.47 18.30
N TYR A 20 -24.20 25.40 19.22
CA TYR A 20 -23.13 26.37 18.97
C TYR A 20 -21.73 25.70 18.84
N CYS A 21 -21.46 24.64 19.61
CA CYS A 21 -20.23 23.88 19.48
C CYS A 21 -20.10 23.24 18.12
N LEU A 22 -21.13 22.54 17.64
CA LEU A 22 -21.11 21.84 16.35
C LEU A 22 -21.27 22.78 15.16
N HIS A 23 -21.89 23.96 15.34
CA HIS A 23 -22.00 24.93 14.26
C HIS A 23 -20.68 25.59 13.91
N ASN A 24 -19.77 25.77 14.87
CA ASN A 24 -18.55 26.51 14.70
C ASN A 24 -17.27 25.64 14.68
N ASN A 25 -17.38 24.34 14.96
CA ASN A 25 -16.23 23.44 15.04
C ASN A 25 -16.52 22.12 14.35
N LEU A 26 -15.47 21.44 13.88
CA LEU A 26 -15.60 20.08 13.36
C LEU A 26 -15.93 19.11 14.50
N LEU A 27 -16.72 18.08 14.22
CA LEU A 27 -17.07 17.04 15.20
C LEU A 27 -15.81 16.41 15.82
N SER A 28 -14.76 16.21 15.04
CA SER A 28 -13.46 15.71 15.51
C SER A 28 -12.78 16.61 16.54
N GLU A 29 -13.04 17.90 16.52
CA GLU A 29 -12.44 18.87 17.45
C GLU A 29 -13.19 18.92 18.80
N VAL A 30 -14.51 18.72 18.77
CA VAL A 30 -15.35 18.79 19.98
C VAL A 30 -15.61 17.44 20.64
N SER A 31 -15.32 16.34 19.96
CA SER A 31 -15.60 14.98 20.47
C SER A 31 -14.54 14.43 21.43
N ILE A 32 -13.37 15.08 21.56
CA ILE A 32 -12.30 14.64 22.45
C ILE A 32 -12.41 15.37 23.78
N PRO A 33 -12.77 14.68 24.89
CA PRO A 33 -12.79 15.30 26.20
C PRO A 33 -11.40 15.76 26.61
N SER A 34 -11.25 17.02 27.03
CA SER A 34 -9.96 17.61 27.42
C SER A 34 -9.27 16.84 28.56
N ASN A 35 -10.02 16.23 29.47
CA ASN A 35 -9.51 15.41 30.56
C ASN A 35 -8.83 14.13 30.06
N GLN A 36 -9.27 13.52 28.97
CA GLN A 36 -8.61 12.34 28.38
C GLN A 36 -7.24 12.67 27.78
N LEU A 37 -6.98 13.92 27.40
CA LEU A 37 -5.66 14.36 26.93
C LEU A 37 -4.67 14.56 28.09
N VAL A 38 -5.15 14.89 29.28
CA VAL A 38 -4.31 15.13 30.47
C VAL A 38 -3.82 13.81 31.08
N ASP A 39 -4.60 12.74 31.00
CA ASP A 39 -4.29 11.43 31.60
C ASP A 39 -3.37 10.55 30.75
N ASN A 40 -3.01 10.97 29.54
CA ASN A 40 -2.07 10.25 28.70
C ASN A 40 -0.61 10.58 29.06
N TYR A 41 -0.06 9.80 30.00
CA TYR A 41 1.35 9.87 30.33
C TYR A 41 2.20 9.24 29.22
N TYR A 42 2.99 10.05 28.52
CA TYR A 42 3.95 9.60 27.51
C TYR A 42 5.26 9.05 28.14
N ILE A 43 5.13 8.37 29.29
CA ILE A 43 6.24 7.72 30.00
C ILE A 43 6.13 6.22 29.75
N PHE A 44 7.15 5.67 29.10
CA PHE A 44 7.19 4.25 28.76
C PHE A 44 8.34 3.58 29.51
N SER A 45 8.09 2.41 30.13
CA SER A 45 9.09 1.60 30.83
C SER A 45 10.10 0.98 29.84
N ASN A 46 9.65 0.64 28.64
CA ASN A 46 10.47 0.08 27.58
C ASN A 46 10.59 1.07 26.43
N LYS A 47 11.81 1.52 26.13
CA LYS A 47 12.10 2.45 25.04
C LYS A 47 13.10 1.83 24.08
N ILE A 48 12.81 1.88 22.79
CA ILE A 48 13.81 1.58 21.75
C ILE A 48 14.86 2.70 21.76
N LYS A 49 16.12 2.31 22.02
CA LYS A 49 17.23 3.26 22.24
C LYS A 49 17.55 4.09 20.97
N ASN A 50 17.52 3.44 19.81
CA ASN A 50 17.85 4.08 18.55
C ASN A 50 16.58 4.53 17.83
N ARG A 51 16.37 5.85 17.73
CA ARG A 51 15.29 6.41 16.91
C ARG A 51 15.80 6.58 15.48
N ASN A 52 15.37 5.68 14.60
CA ASN A 52 15.65 5.82 13.18
C ASN A 52 14.89 7.02 12.60
N LYS A 53 15.41 7.57 11.49
CA LYS A 53 14.67 8.60 10.74
C LYS A 53 13.32 8.05 10.29
N VAL A 54 12.27 8.85 10.43
CA VAL A 54 10.92 8.49 9.98
C VAL A 54 10.89 8.37 8.45
N SER A 55 10.40 7.25 7.96
CA SER A 55 10.17 7.03 6.53
C SER A 55 8.79 7.53 6.13
N ASN A 56 8.65 8.05 4.91
CA ASN A 56 7.39 8.58 4.39
C ASN A 56 6.96 7.79 3.14
N GLN A 57 5.77 7.19 3.18
CA GLN A 57 5.24 6.41 2.05
C GLN A 57 4.66 7.26 0.91
N GLY A 58 4.53 8.57 1.11
CA GLY A 58 3.87 9.45 0.14
C GLY A 58 2.39 9.12 -0.05
N SER A 59 1.91 9.30 -1.27
CA SER A 59 0.53 8.96 -1.69
C SER A 59 0.46 7.53 -2.24
N SER A 60 0.90 6.55 -1.44
CA SER A 60 0.86 5.12 -1.78
C SER A 60 0.34 4.29 -0.60
N GLY A 61 -0.30 3.15 -0.87
CA GLY A 61 -0.80 2.24 0.18
C GLY A 61 0.25 1.23 0.67
N ARG A 62 1.54 1.59 0.71
CA ARG A 62 2.66 0.71 1.08
C ARG A 62 2.96 0.65 2.58
N CYS A 63 2.05 1.11 3.45
CA CYS A 63 2.28 1.14 4.91
C CYS A 63 2.77 -0.20 5.47
N TRP A 64 2.27 -1.31 4.98
CA TRP A 64 2.66 -2.66 5.38
C TRP A 64 4.12 -2.99 5.01
N MET A 65 4.61 -2.54 3.84
CA MET A 65 6.02 -2.67 3.45
C MET A 65 6.92 -1.81 4.33
N PHE A 66 6.54 -0.55 4.54
CA PHE A 66 7.27 0.38 5.40
C PHE A 66 7.36 -0.15 6.84
N ALA A 67 6.24 -0.66 7.38
CA ALA A 67 6.23 -1.24 8.73
C ALA A 67 7.17 -2.45 8.84
N GLY A 68 7.07 -3.41 7.91
CA GLY A 68 7.94 -4.59 7.89
C GLY A 68 9.41 -4.25 7.73
N LEU A 69 9.75 -3.36 6.79
CA LEU A 69 11.13 -2.91 6.57
C LEU A 69 11.71 -2.14 7.75
N ASN A 70 10.89 -1.35 8.47
CA ASN A 70 11.35 -0.65 9.67
C ASN A 70 11.75 -1.60 10.81
N VAL A 71 11.07 -2.74 10.96
CA VAL A 71 11.44 -3.77 11.94
C VAL A 71 12.82 -4.35 11.60
N ILE A 72 13.02 -4.76 10.35
CA ILE A 72 14.31 -5.34 9.89
C ILE A 72 15.42 -4.28 9.93
N ARG A 73 15.12 -3.06 9.51
CA ARG A 73 16.02 -1.91 9.51
C ARG A 73 16.63 -1.64 10.87
N HIS A 74 15.82 -1.70 11.94
CA HIS A 74 16.29 -1.45 13.29
C HIS A 74 17.41 -2.44 13.67
N LYS A 75 17.16 -3.73 13.44
CA LYS A 75 18.15 -4.78 13.70
C LYS A 75 19.39 -4.64 12.83
N MET A 76 19.23 -4.32 11.54
CA MET A 76 20.36 -4.10 10.63
C MET A 76 21.26 -2.95 11.07
N ILE A 77 20.67 -1.84 11.52
CA ILE A 77 21.44 -0.68 12.00
C ILE A 77 22.26 -1.06 13.26
N GLU A 78 21.72 -1.88 14.14
CA GLU A 78 22.44 -2.34 15.33
C GLU A 78 23.53 -3.34 14.98
N ASP A 79 23.21 -4.39 14.23
CA ASP A 79 24.14 -5.50 13.94
C ASP A 79 25.33 -5.05 13.07
N PHE A 80 25.11 -4.11 12.15
CA PHE A 80 26.13 -3.62 11.20
C PHE A 80 26.62 -2.19 11.50
N LYS A 81 26.24 -1.61 12.64
CA LYS A 81 26.60 -0.25 13.07
C LYS A 81 26.31 0.82 12.01
N LEU A 82 25.22 0.66 11.26
CA LEU A 82 24.87 1.56 10.18
C LEU A 82 24.42 2.94 10.68
N ALA A 83 24.48 3.93 9.80
CA ALA A 83 23.91 5.24 10.08
C ALA A 83 22.41 5.14 10.35
N ASN A 84 21.87 5.96 11.28
CA ASN A 84 20.42 6.00 11.58
C ASN A 84 19.56 6.43 10.39
N SER A 85 20.19 7.00 9.36
CA SER A 85 19.58 7.37 8.09
C SER A 85 19.46 6.21 7.10
N PHE A 86 20.04 5.05 7.39
CA PHE A 86 19.92 3.88 6.52
C PHE A 86 18.45 3.52 6.29
N GLU A 87 18.09 3.20 5.07
CA GLU A 87 16.76 2.71 4.67
C GLU A 87 16.90 1.60 3.62
N PHE A 88 16.00 0.62 3.69
CA PHE A 88 15.79 -0.32 2.59
C PHE A 88 14.96 0.34 1.50
N SER A 89 15.03 -0.21 0.29
CA SER A 89 14.22 0.24 -0.85
C SER A 89 12.81 -0.33 -0.78
N GLU A 90 11.85 0.51 -0.45
CA GLU A 90 10.43 0.19 -0.55
C GLU A 90 9.96 0.10 -2.01
N ASN A 91 10.62 0.86 -2.90
CA ASN A 91 10.39 0.81 -4.34
C ASN A 91 10.75 -0.57 -4.94
N TYR A 92 11.80 -1.22 -4.41
CA TYR A 92 12.20 -2.56 -4.83
C TYR A 92 11.11 -3.60 -4.52
N LEU A 93 10.57 -3.58 -3.31
CA LEU A 93 9.48 -4.47 -2.93
C LEU A 93 8.18 -4.15 -3.70
N LEU A 94 7.89 -2.87 -3.94
CA LEU A 94 6.76 -2.46 -4.77
C LEU A 94 6.83 -3.03 -6.18
N PHE A 95 8.02 -3.00 -6.80
CA PHE A 95 8.23 -3.55 -8.14
C PHE A 95 7.80 -5.02 -8.20
N TRP A 96 8.30 -5.82 -7.27
CA TRP A 96 8.01 -7.25 -7.22
C TRP A 96 6.58 -7.55 -6.76
N ASP A 97 6.03 -6.77 -5.84
CA ASP A 97 4.62 -6.89 -5.44
C ASP A 97 3.68 -6.72 -6.63
N LYS A 98 3.88 -5.69 -7.45
CA LYS A 98 3.04 -5.45 -8.62
C LYS A 98 3.17 -6.56 -9.67
N LEU A 99 4.38 -7.05 -9.90
CA LEU A 99 4.61 -8.16 -10.83
C LEU A 99 3.92 -9.44 -10.34
N GLU A 100 4.05 -9.77 -9.05
CA GLU A 100 3.42 -10.96 -8.46
C GLU A 100 1.89 -10.87 -8.42
N ARG A 101 1.35 -9.69 -8.12
CA ARG A 101 -0.11 -9.50 -8.17
C ARG A 101 -0.67 -9.75 -9.56
N ILE A 102 -0.03 -9.22 -10.59
CA ILE A 102 -0.48 -9.48 -11.97
C ILE A 102 -0.38 -10.96 -12.29
N ASN A 103 0.74 -11.60 -11.97
CA ASN A 103 0.90 -13.05 -12.16
C ASN A 103 -0.18 -13.85 -11.43
N TYR A 104 -0.54 -13.49 -10.21
CA TYR A 104 -1.62 -14.08 -9.44
C TYR A 104 -2.99 -13.91 -10.11
N TYR A 105 -3.34 -12.69 -10.53
CA TYR A 105 -4.63 -12.42 -11.16
C TYR A 105 -4.78 -13.09 -12.53
N LEU A 106 -3.69 -13.21 -13.28
CA LEU A 106 -3.72 -14.00 -14.53
C LEU A 106 -4.07 -15.47 -14.25
N ASN A 107 -3.55 -16.07 -13.18
CA ASN A 107 -3.96 -17.41 -12.75
C ASN A 107 -5.44 -17.46 -12.35
N VAL A 108 -5.89 -16.50 -11.54
CA VAL A 108 -7.28 -16.44 -11.10
C VAL A 108 -8.24 -16.34 -12.30
N TYR A 109 -7.91 -15.49 -13.28
CA TYR A 109 -8.76 -15.36 -14.49
C TYR A 109 -8.78 -16.64 -15.32
N GLN A 110 -7.67 -17.35 -15.45
CA GLN A 110 -7.62 -18.65 -16.12
C GLN A 110 -8.48 -19.70 -15.38
N GLU A 111 -8.37 -19.76 -14.05
CA GLU A 111 -9.21 -20.67 -13.25
C GLU A 111 -10.70 -20.36 -13.35
N LEU A 112 -11.08 -19.08 -13.37
CA LEU A 112 -12.48 -18.67 -13.53
C LEU A 112 -13.02 -19.07 -14.92
N GLN A 113 -12.19 -18.91 -15.95
CA GLN A 113 -12.52 -19.31 -17.32
C GLN A 113 -12.66 -20.83 -17.44
N GLU A 114 -11.71 -21.61 -16.89
CA GLU A 114 -11.76 -23.09 -16.90
C GLU A 114 -12.99 -23.66 -16.16
N LYS A 115 -13.40 -22.96 -15.09
CA LYS A 115 -14.63 -23.32 -14.33
C LYS A 115 -15.90 -22.78 -14.97
N ASN A 116 -15.83 -22.17 -16.15
CA ASN A 116 -16.96 -21.57 -16.86
C ASN A 116 -17.77 -20.59 -16.02
N ILE A 117 -17.09 -19.83 -15.14
CA ILE A 117 -17.72 -18.79 -14.35
C ILE A 117 -18.06 -17.60 -15.26
N GLU A 118 -19.32 -17.21 -15.29
CA GLU A 118 -19.77 -16.13 -16.13
C GLU A 118 -19.10 -14.79 -15.77
N LEU A 119 -18.71 -14.00 -16.76
CA LEU A 119 -18.12 -12.66 -16.58
C LEU A 119 -19.01 -11.73 -15.76
N LYS A 120 -20.34 -11.87 -15.85
CA LYS A 120 -21.32 -11.07 -15.10
C LYS A 120 -21.54 -11.56 -13.67
N SER A 121 -20.97 -12.70 -13.27
CA SER A 121 -21.11 -13.21 -11.90
C SER A 121 -20.50 -12.22 -10.89
N GLN A 122 -21.07 -12.18 -9.68
CA GLN A 122 -20.58 -11.33 -8.60
C GLN A 122 -19.11 -11.64 -8.27
N LEU A 123 -18.71 -12.90 -8.31
CA LEU A 123 -17.34 -13.33 -8.06
C LEU A 123 -16.38 -12.74 -9.10
N PHE A 124 -16.69 -12.88 -10.39
CA PHE A 124 -15.83 -12.37 -11.45
C PHE A 124 -15.72 -10.84 -11.40
N GLN A 125 -16.85 -10.15 -11.18
CA GLN A 125 -16.86 -8.69 -11.03
C GLN A 125 -16.07 -8.23 -9.82
N HIS A 126 -16.13 -8.94 -8.71
CA HIS A 126 -15.32 -8.63 -7.52
C HIS A 126 -13.82 -8.70 -7.83
N VAL A 127 -13.38 -9.76 -8.50
CA VAL A 127 -11.97 -9.97 -8.88
C VAL A 127 -11.47 -8.92 -9.90
N LEU A 128 -12.36 -8.44 -10.80
CA LEU A 128 -12.03 -7.40 -11.78
C LEU A 128 -11.99 -5.97 -11.19
N ASN A 129 -12.60 -5.76 -10.05
CA ASN A 129 -12.91 -4.39 -9.58
C ASN A 129 -11.65 -3.61 -9.22
N ASN A 130 -10.86 -4.09 -8.26
CA ASN A 130 -9.64 -3.42 -7.79
C ASN A 130 -8.47 -4.40 -7.61
N PRO A 131 -7.98 -5.05 -8.67
CA PRO A 131 -6.99 -6.12 -8.55
C PRO A 131 -5.61 -5.64 -8.07
N LEU A 132 -5.28 -4.38 -8.28
CA LEU A 132 -3.92 -3.86 -8.07
C LEU A 132 -3.86 -2.78 -6.98
N GLU A 133 -4.67 -2.91 -5.93
CA GLU A 133 -4.52 -2.08 -4.73
C GLU A 133 -3.14 -2.26 -4.09
N ASP A 134 -2.65 -1.22 -3.43
CA ASP A 134 -1.31 -1.25 -2.82
C ASP A 134 -1.29 -1.95 -1.46
N GLY A 135 -2.47 -2.12 -0.83
CA GLY A 135 -2.59 -2.76 0.48
C GLY A 135 -2.04 -4.18 0.51
N GLY A 136 -1.53 -4.62 1.64
CA GLY A 136 -1.01 -5.97 1.81
C GLY A 136 -0.95 -6.36 3.28
N GLN A 137 -0.60 -7.63 3.52
CA GLN A 137 -0.55 -8.24 4.83
C GLN A 137 0.87 -8.76 5.13
N TRP A 138 1.11 -9.09 6.39
CA TRP A 138 2.41 -9.58 6.87
C TRP A 138 2.95 -10.75 6.03
N GLN A 139 2.12 -11.76 5.73
CA GLN A 139 2.57 -12.91 4.96
C GLN A 139 3.01 -12.54 3.53
N MET A 140 2.37 -11.55 2.91
CA MET A 140 2.78 -11.06 1.59
C MET A 140 4.17 -10.41 1.68
N PHE A 141 4.42 -9.62 2.72
CA PHE A 141 5.73 -9.03 2.98
C PHE A 141 6.81 -10.11 3.15
N VAL A 142 6.55 -11.10 4.00
CA VAL A 142 7.47 -12.22 4.23
C VAL A 142 7.78 -12.97 2.93
N ASN A 143 6.77 -13.26 2.12
CA ASN A 143 6.94 -13.95 0.84
C ASN A 143 7.78 -13.14 -0.15
N LEU A 144 7.57 -11.83 -0.24
CA LEU A 144 8.38 -10.94 -1.10
C LEU A 144 9.84 -10.92 -0.66
N VAL A 145 10.09 -10.75 0.64
CA VAL A 145 11.45 -10.72 1.19
C VAL A 145 12.17 -12.05 0.98
N ASN A 146 11.49 -13.17 1.22
CA ASN A 146 12.08 -14.49 1.04
C ASN A 146 12.39 -14.80 -0.44
N LYS A 147 11.56 -14.33 -1.36
CA LYS A 147 11.71 -14.61 -2.79
C LYS A 147 12.71 -13.68 -3.49
N TYR A 148 12.71 -12.41 -3.14
CA TYR A 148 13.46 -11.37 -3.86
C TYR A 148 14.57 -10.72 -3.05
N GLY A 149 14.59 -10.94 -1.73
CA GLY A 149 15.54 -10.30 -0.83
C GLY A 149 15.24 -8.83 -0.57
N LEU A 150 16.23 -8.12 -0.08
CA LEU A 150 16.18 -6.71 0.25
C LEU A 150 17.34 -5.97 -0.40
N VAL A 151 17.09 -4.72 -0.76
CA VAL A 151 18.07 -3.83 -1.40
C VAL A 151 18.11 -2.51 -0.64
N PRO A 152 19.30 -1.92 -0.38
CA PRO A 152 19.41 -0.58 0.18
C PRO A 152 18.75 0.47 -0.72
N LYS A 153 18.14 1.48 -0.12
CA LYS A 153 17.45 2.56 -0.83
C LYS A 153 18.37 3.36 -1.75
N THR A 154 19.66 3.43 -1.42
CA THR A 154 20.69 4.07 -2.25
C THR A 154 20.94 3.35 -3.58
N ILE A 155 20.70 2.04 -3.61
CA ILE A 155 20.87 1.20 -4.82
C ILE A 155 19.64 1.23 -5.71
N PHE A 156 18.44 1.27 -5.10
CA PHE A 156 17.19 1.36 -5.84
C PHE A 156 16.26 2.39 -5.19
N PRO A 157 16.42 3.68 -5.55
CA PRO A 157 15.74 4.78 -4.89
C PRO A 157 14.25 4.88 -5.25
N GLU A 158 13.53 5.71 -4.50
CA GLU A 158 12.15 6.07 -4.81
C GLU A 158 12.05 6.85 -6.13
N THR A 159 10.97 6.62 -6.86
CA THR A 159 10.58 7.39 -8.04
C THR A 159 9.35 8.25 -7.73
N LYS A 160 8.97 9.12 -8.65
CA LYS A 160 7.70 9.86 -8.53
C LYS A 160 6.50 8.92 -8.51
N HIS A 161 6.59 7.80 -9.23
CA HIS A 161 5.51 6.82 -9.32
C HIS A 161 5.47 5.82 -8.18
N SER A 162 6.59 5.55 -7.50
CA SER A 162 6.56 4.78 -6.26
C SER A 162 5.98 5.60 -5.11
N SER A 163 6.29 6.90 -5.07
CA SER A 163 5.73 7.83 -4.07
C SER A 163 4.27 8.23 -4.33
N ASN A 164 3.76 8.01 -5.56
CA ASN A 164 2.35 8.22 -5.94
C ASN A 164 1.94 7.15 -6.96
N THR A 165 1.41 6.05 -6.45
CA THR A 165 1.14 4.82 -7.20
C THR A 165 -0.12 4.86 -8.06
N ARG A 166 -0.97 5.90 -7.92
CA ARG A 166 -2.26 5.99 -8.62
C ARG A 166 -2.13 5.81 -10.14
N GLY A 167 -1.19 6.50 -10.78
CA GLY A 167 -0.98 6.43 -12.23
C GLY A 167 -0.50 5.05 -12.69
N LEU A 168 0.45 4.45 -11.95
CA LEU A 168 0.95 3.10 -12.22
C LEU A 168 -0.18 2.07 -12.09
N ASN A 169 -0.93 2.11 -10.99
CA ASN A 169 -2.03 1.18 -10.73
C ASN A 169 -3.12 1.28 -11.82
N MET A 170 -3.43 2.48 -12.29
CA MET A 170 -4.38 2.69 -13.39
C MET A 170 -3.91 2.01 -14.69
N VAL A 171 -2.65 2.20 -15.07
CA VAL A 171 -2.08 1.60 -16.29
C VAL A 171 -2.06 0.08 -16.19
N LEU A 172 -1.57 -0.45 -15.08
CA LEU A 172 -1.49 -1.91 -14.87
C LEU A 172 -2.89 -2.56 -14.79
N THR A 173 -3.85 -1.91 -14.13
CA THR A 173 -5.24 -2.41 -14.06
C THR A 173 -5.87 -2.48 -15.44
N ARG A 174 -5.64 -1.46 -16.28
CA ARG A 174 -6.12 -1.49 -17.67
C ARG A 174 -5.52 -2.66 -18.45
N LYS A 175 -4.20 -2.83 -18.36
CA LYS A 175 -3.50 -3.96 -19.01
C LYS A 175 -4.02 -5.31 -18.51
N LEU A 176 -4.21 -5.45 -17.21
CA LEU A 176 -4.74 -6.70 -16.65
C LEU A 176 -6.15 -7.04 -17.17
N ARG A 177 -7.00 -6.03 -17.39
CA ARG A 177 -8.31 -6.21 -18.01
C ARG A 177 -8.21 -6.60 -19.49
N ASP A 178 -7.26 -6.03 -20.23
CA ASP A 178 -6.98 -6.45 -21.60
C ASP A 178 -6.54 -7.92 -21.64
N TYR A 179 -5.65 -8.35 -20.76
CA TYR A 179 -5.23 -9.74 -20.64
C TYR A 179 -6.37 -10.69 -20.20
N CYS A 180 -7.26 -10.23 -19.31
CA CYS A 180 -8.46 -11.00 -18.95
C CYS A 180 -9.31 -11.29 -20.21
N LYS A 181 -9.51 -10.31 -21.08
CA LYS A 181 -10.20 -10.49 -22.37
C LYS A 181 -9.47 -11.51 -23.24
N GLU A 182 -8.16 -11.42 -23.37
CA GLU A 182 -7.36 -12.37 -24.16
C GLU A 182 -7.44 -13.80 -23.59
N ILE A 183 -7.52 -13.95 -22.25
CA ILE A 183 -7.76 -15.26 -21.60
C ILE A 183 -9.12 -15.82 -22.01
N LEU A 184 -10.18 -15.00 -21.94
CA LEU A 184 -11.53 -15.43 -22.33
C LEU A 184 -11.62 -15.82 -23.81
N GLU A 185 -10.84 -15.18 -24.67
CA GLU A 185 -10.71 -15.50 -26.09
C GLU A 185 -9.72 -16.63 -26.38
N GLN A 186 -9.07 -17.19 -25.37
CA GLN A 186 -8.03 -18.25 -25.47
C GLN A 186 -6.83 -17.84 -26.34
N LYS A 187 -6.45 -16.56 -26.30
CA LYS A 187 -5.37 -15.96 -27.12
C LYS A 187 -4.18 -15.47 -26.31
N LEU A 188 -4.25 -15.51 -24.96
CA LEU A 188 -3.20 -14.95 -24.12
C LEU A 188 -1.87 -15.68 -24.29
N ASP A 189 -0.84 -14.97 -24.74
CA ASP A 189 0.54 -15.36 -24.56
C ASP A 189 1.03 -14.85 -23.20
N ARG A 190 1.03 -15.73 -22.21
CA ARG A 190 1.40 -15.37 -20.83
C ARG A 190 2.81 -14.84 -20.70
N LYS A 191 3.77 -15.43 -21.42
CA LYS A 191 5.16 -14.98 -21.38
C LYS A 191 5.28 -13.54 -21.87
N LYS A 192 4.70 -13.26 -23.01
CA LYS A 192 4.66 -11.90 -23.60
C LYS A 192 3.95 -10.91 -22.68
N ALA A 193 2.81 -11.29 -22.09
CA ALA A 193 2.09 -10.44 -21.15
C ALA A 193 2.96 -10.06 -19.93
N MET A 194 3.67 -11.02 -19.35
CA MET A 194 4.57 -10.76 -18.21
C MET A 194 5.78 -9.92 -18.60
N GLU A 195 6.33 -10.08 -19.80
CA GLU A 195 7.42 -9.24 -20.34
C GLU A 195 6.95 -7.79 -20.56
N GLU A 196 5.72 -7.59 -21.05
CA GLU A 196 5.12 -6.27 -21.18
C GLU A 196 4.92 -5.59 -19.81
N VAL A 197 4.40 -6.33 -18.83
CA VAL A 197 4.23 -5.83 -17.45
C VAL A 197 5.58 -5.45 -16.84
N TYR A 198 6.59 -6.31 -16.96
CA TYR A 198 7.93 -6.01 -16.50
C TYR A 198 8.47 -4.73 -17.14
N THR A 199 8.27 -4.56 -18.45
CA THR A 199 8.69 -3.35 -19.18
C THR A 199 7.98 -2.10 -18.68
N ILE A 200 6.68 -2.18 -18.37
CA ILE A 200 5.92 -1.07 -17.76
C ILE A 200 6.52 -0.74 -16.39
N LEU A 201 6.73 -1.73 -15.53
CA LEU A 201 7.30 -1.53 -14.21
C LEU A 201 8.69 -0.88 -14.27
N VAL A 202 9.54 -1.33 -15.19
CA VAL A 202 10.87 -0.70 -15.41
C VAL A 202 10.76 0.77 -15.79
N LYS A 203 9.80 1.14 -16.64
CA LYS A 203 9.57 2.55 -17.05
C LYS A 203 9.11 3.44 -15.90
N PHE A 204 8.32 2.91 -14.97
CA PHE A 204 7.73 3.68 -13.87
C PHE A 204 8.60 3.67 -12.60
N LEU A 205 9.21 2.54 -12.27
CA LEU A 205 9.88 2.30 -11.00
C LEU A 205 11.41 2.16 -11.12
N GLY A 206 11.91 2.00 -12.34
CA GLY A 206 13.32 1.69 -12.60
C GLY A 206 13.57 0.18 -12.77
N ARG A 207 14.75 -0.18 -13.26
CA ARG A 207 15.17 -1.57 -13.44
C ARG A 207 15.75 -2.11 -12.13
N PRO A 208 15.17 -3.15 -11.51
CA PRO A 208 15.73 -3.73 -10.29
C PRO A 208 17.11 -4.32 -10.57
N PRO A 209 18.10 -4.18 -9.67
CA PRO A 209 19.44 -4.70 -9.84
C PRO A 209 19.44 -6.23 -9.71
N ASN A 210 20.14 -6.91 -10.60
CA ASN A 210 20.40 -8.35 -10.48
C ASN A 210 21.58 -8.64 -9.52
N LYS A 211 22.57 -7.76 -9.52
CA LYS A 211 23.73 -7.78 -8.64
C LYS A 211 24.12 -6.34 -8.33
N PHE A 212 24.61 -6.10 -7.13
CA PHE A 212 25.12 -4.79 -6.73
C PHE A 212 26.23 -4.96 -5.70
N THR A 213 27.13 -3.99 -5.65
CA THR A 213 28.06 -3.79 -4.54
C THR A 213 27.52 -2.63 -3.72
N TRP A 214 27.47 -2.82 -2.41
CA TRP A 214 27.04 -1.78 -1.47
C TRP A 214 28.12 -1.61 -0.41
N GLU A 215 28.62 -0.39 -0.31
CA GLU A 215 29.63 0.02 0.66
C GLU A 215 29.01 0.99 1.66
N TYR A 216 29.44 0.90 2.90
CA TYR A 216 29.01 1.78 3.96
C TYR A 216 30.14 2.02 4.95
N TYR A 217 30.05 3.15 5.64
CA TYR A 217 30.92 3.43 6.79
C TYR A 217 30.18 3.03 8.06
N ASP A 218 30.83 2.28 8.94
CA ASP A 218 30.31 2.06 10.27
C ASP A 218 30.44 3.34 11.12
N LYS A 219 29.76 3.33 12.28
CA LYS A 219 29.69 4.52 13.14
C LYS A 219 30.86 4.63 14.12
N GLU A 220 31.90 3.83 14.01
CA GLU A 220 33.05 3.97 14.91
C GLU A 220 33.90 5.19 14.62
#